data_8304f983076b186f7afb7ac0075a0f34
#
_entry.id   8304f983076b186f7afb7ac0075a0f34
#
_cell.length_a   1.000
_cell.length_b   1.000
_cell.length_c   1.000
_cell.angle_alpha   90.00
_cell.angle_beta   90.00
_cell.angle_gamma   90.00
#
_symmetry.space_group_name_H-M   'P 1'
#
loop_
_entity.id
_entity.type
_entity.pdbx_description
1 polymer ?
#
loop_
_entity_poly.entity_id
_entity_poly.type
_entity_poly.pdbx_seq_one_letter_code
_entity_poly.pdbx_strand_id
1 'polypeptide(L)'
;VQGFAIKNYRTPDFALAPKDAANPSVYVISNNNSSNIEFDFVTGASIMLKDLSKPGGNLTYDLGFFLGFGGNNLFKNFYLGPNIKLFDVLHVNVGANVAEYTALKDGFNVGDVLQPGITIPTTKEWKVNAYIGFTFDLDLISMIGKR
;
A
#
# COMPACT_ATOMS: atom_id res chain seq x y z
N VAL A 1 -10.63 9.68 8.34
CA VAL A 1 -9.18 9.92 8.40
C VAL A 1 -8.55 9.76 7.03
N GLN A 2 -7.47 10.50 6.77
CA GLN A 2 -6.65 10.43 5.56
C GLN A 2 -5.17 10.49 5.89
N GLY A 3 -4.33 9.88 5.05
CA GLY A 3 -2.89 9.90 5.24
C GLY A 3 -2.13 8.98 4.31
N PHE A 4 -1.05 8.39 4.81
CA PHE A 4 -0.14 7.58 4.04
C PHE A 4 0.05 6.21 4.69
N ALA A 5 0.22 5.20 3.87
CA ALA A 5 0.63 3.86 4.28
C ALA A 5 1.88 3.42 3.52
N ILE A 6 2.70 2.66 4.21
CA ILE A 6 3.89 2.00 3.68
C ILE A 6 3.64 0.51 3.79
N LYS A 7 3.65 -0.20 2.68
CA LYS A 7 3.48 -1.65 2.64
C LYS A 7 4.75 -2.35 2.16
N ASN A 8 4.95 -3.57 2.60
CA ASN A 8 6.13 -4.37 2.29
C ASN A 8 6.02 -5.17 0.98
N TYR A 9 5.23 -4.66 0.05
CA TYR A 9 5.09 -5.23 -1.29
C TYR A 9 4.80 -4.12 -2.30
N ARG A 10 5.55 -4.11 -3.38
CA ARG A 10 5.34 -3.20 -4.49
C ARG A 10 4.69 -3.92 -5.66
N THR A 11 3.75 -3.25 -6.31
CA THR A 11 3.11 -3.74 -7.53
C THR A 11 4.17 -3.99 -8.61
N PRO A 12 4.29 -5.22 -9.15
CA PRO A 12 5.22 -5.51 -10.23
C PRO A 12 4.89 -4.69 -11.49
N ASP A 13 5.93 -4.26 -12.18
CA ASP A 13 5.85 -3.61 -13.49
C ASP A 13 6.62 -4.46 -14.51
N PHE A 14 5.89 -5.35 -15.18
CA PHE A 14 6.48 -6.28 -16.13
C PHE A 14 6.66 -5.63 -17.50
N ALA A 15 7.87 -5.71 -18.03
CA ALA A 15 8.23 -5.22 -19.35
C ALA A 15 9.13 -6.25 -20.10
N LEU A 16 9.17 -6.13 -21.42
CA LEU A 16 10.17 -6.85 -22.24
C LEU A 16 11.45 -6.01 -22.29
N ALA A 17 12.55 -6.59 -21.91
CA ALA A 17 13.87 -5.97 -22.01
C ALA A 17 14.82 -6.84 -22.82
N PRO A 18 15.82 -6.28 -23.53
CA PRO A 18 16.88 -7.05 -24.16
C PRO A 18 17.60 -7.92 -23.12
N LYS A 19 17.90 -9.15 -23.45
CA LYS A 19 18.53 -10.11 -22.53
C LYS A 19 19.87 -9.59 -22.02
N ASP A 20 20.71 -9.15 -22.94
CA ASP A 20 22.02 -8.55 -22.66
C ASP A 20 22.53 -7.77 -23.90
N ALA A 21 23.65 -7.07 -23.75
CA ALA A 21 24.25 -6.29 -24.83
C ALA A 21 24.78 -7.16 -26.02
N ALA A 22 25.09 -8.42 -25.76
CA ALA A 22 25.55 -9.35 -26.79
C ALA A 22 24.42 -9.95 -27.62
N ASN A 23 23.20 -9.98 -27.05
CA ASN A 23 21.98 -10.54 -27.65
C ASN A 23 20.82 -9.52 -27.65
N PRO A 24 20.94 -8.35 -28.28
CA PRO A 24 19.94 -7.27 -28.19
C PRO A 24 18.62 -7.62 -28.90
N SER A 25 18.59 -8.64 -29.71
CA SER A 25 17.39 -9.15 -30.41
C SER A 25 16.62 -10.20 -29.60
N VAL A 26 17.18 -10.69 -28.47
CA VAL A 26 16.51 -11.62 -27.57
C VAL A 26 15.89 -10.85 -26.43
N TYR A 27 14.57 -10.96 -26.28
CA TYR A 27 13.81 -10.26 -25.24
C TYR A 27 13.44 -11.21 -24.10
N VAL A 28 13.54 -10.71 -22.88
CA VAL A 28 13.16 -11.43 -21.66
C VAL A 28 12.15 -10.62 -20.85
N ILE A 29 11.32 -11.33 -20.09
CA ILE A 29 10.41 -10.70 -19.13
C ILE A 29 11.27 -10.09 -18.02
N SER A 30 11.14 -8.79 -17.79
CA SER A 30 11.77 -8.07 -16.68
C SER A 30 10.72 -7.47 -15.76
N ASN A 31 11.09 -7.24 -14.51
CA ASN A 31 10.30 -6.46 -13.57
C ASN A 31 11.07 -5.16 -13.28
N ASN A 32 10.53 -4.04 -13.72
CA ASN A 32 11.14 -2.73 -13.54
C ASN A 32 11.07 -2.23 -12.09
N ASN A 33 10.20 -2.83 -11.27
CA ASN A 33 10.08 -2.51 -9.87
C ASN A 33 11.00 -3.41 -9.02
N SER A 34 12.18 -2.89 -8.67
CA SER A 34 13.16 -3.59 -7.82
C SER A 34 12.93 -3.40 -6.32
N SER A 35 12.13 -2.44 -5.91
CA SER A 35 11.82 -2.15 -4.50
C SER A 35 10.70 -3.09 -3.99
N ASN A 36 10.85 -3.55 -2.75
CA ASN A 36 9.80 -4.28 -2.05
C ASN A 36 8.89 -3.38 -1.20
N ILE A 37 9.04 -2.06 -1.31
CA ILE A 37 8.28 -1.09 -0.51
C ILE A 37 7.48 -0.21 -1.45
N GLU A 38 6.20 -0.02 -1.13
CA GLU A 38 5.30 0.90 -1.83
C GLU A 38 4.64 1.85 -0.84
N PHE A 39 4.53 3.13 -1.27
CA PHE A 39 3.83 4.18 -0.53
C PHE A 39 2.47 4.43 -1.17
N ASP A 40 1.42 4.38 -0.36
CA ASP A 40 0.07 4.66 -0.81
C ASP A 40 -0.53 5.84 -0.03
N PHE A 41 -1.31 6.68 -0.71
CA PHE A 41 -2.26 7.56 -0.04
C PHE A 41 -3.48 6.73 0.35
N VAL A 42 -3.91 6.86 1.61
CA VAL A 42 -5.03 6.08 2.17
C VAL A 42 -6.09 6.98 2.76
N THR A 43 -7.33 6.56 2.61
CA THR A 43 -8.50 7.17 3.27
C THR A 43 -9.35 6.08 3.90
N GLY A 44 -9.99 6.39 5.02
CA GLY A 44 -10.78 5.37 5.71
C GLY A 44 -11.47 5.89 6.97
N ALA A 45 -11.95 4.94 7.75
CA ALA A 45 -12.55 5.14 9.04
C ALA A 45 -11.69 4.53 10.16
N SER A 46 -11.56 5.27 11.25
CA SER A 46 -10.99 4.78 12.51
C SER A 46 -12.09 4.69 13.54
N ILE A 47 -12.26 3.51 14.12
CA ILE A 47 -13.22 3.25 15.18
C ILE A 47 -12.45 3.19 16.49
N MET A 48 -12.68 4.15 17.38
CA MET A 48 -12.06 4.18 18.70
C MET A 48 -12.77 3.20 19.63
N LEU A 49 -12.01 2.29 20.23
CA LEU A 49 -12.52 1.23 21.09
C LEU A 49 -12.30 1.53 22.56
N LYS A 50 -11.19 2.18 22.90
CA LYS A 50 -10.82 2.43 24.28
C LYS A 50 -9.94 3.66 24.40
N ASP A 51 -10.35 4.58 25.26
CA ASP A 51 -9.51 5.66 25.76
C ASP A 51 -8.50 5.10 26.76
N LEU A 52 -7.23 5.29 26.49
CA LEU A 52 -6.10 4.88 27.33
C LEU A 52 -5.43 6.08 28.00
N SER A 53 -5.93 7.30 27.78
CA SER A 53 -5.37 8.52 28.33
C SER A 53 -5.45 8.51 29.85
N LYS A 54 -4.39 8.98 30.50
CA LYS A 54 -4.38 9.12 31.96
C LYS A 54 -5.10 10.40 32.35
N PRO A 55 -5.99 10.40 33.35
CA PRO A 55 -6.58 11.61 33.90
C PRO A 55 -5.50 12.61 34.33
N GLY A 56 -5.56 13.83 33.81
CA GLY A 56 -4.57 14.88 34.08
C GLY A 56 -3.23 14.75 33.35
N GLY A 57 -3.10 13.81 32.43
CA GLY A 57 -1.93 13.69 31.54
C GLY A 57 -2.01 14.67 30.36
N ASN A 58 -0.85 15.14 29.89
CA ASN A 58 -0.76 16.02 28.72
C ASN A 58 -0.83 15.26 27.38
N LEU A 59 -0.90 13.94 27.43
CA LEU A 59 -0.95 13.06 26.26
C LEU A 59 -2.28 12.32 26.25
N THR A 60 -3.04 12.53 25.17
CA THR A 60 -4.23 11.73 24.85
C THR A 60 -3.85 10.64 23.87
N TYR A 61 -4.25 9.42 24.15
CA TYR A 61 -4.10 8.29 23.22
C TYR A 61 -5.23 7.30 23.36
N ASP A 62 -5.81 6.96 22.22
CA ASP A 62 -6.93 6.03 22.14
C ASP A 62 -6.55 4.82 21.30
N LEU A 63 -6.98 3.65 21.74
CA LEU A 63 -6.84 2.43 20.97
C LEU A 63 -8.08 2.23 20.09
N GLY A 64 -7.85 1.92 18.81
CA GLY A 64 -8.91 1.74 17.85
C GLY A 64 -8.60 0.68 16.80
N PHE A 65 -9.44 0.66 15.79
CA PHE A 65 -9.32 -0.16 14.61
C PHE A 65 -9.50 0.69 13.36
N PHE A 66 -8.59 0.56 12.39
CA PHE A 66 -8.63 1.25 11.11
C PHE A 66 -9.13 0.32 10.02
N LEU A 67 -10.01 0.84 9.18
CA LEU A 67 -10.42 0.24 7.93
C LEU A 67 -10.39 1.31 6.84
N GLY A 68 -9.62 1.08 5.80
CA GLY A 68 -9.45 2.05 4.72
C GLY A 68 -9.12 1.41 3.38
N PHE A 69 -8.97 2.27 2.40
CA PHE A 69 -8.58 1.93 1.04
C PHE A 69 -7.63 3.02 0.51
N GLY A 70 -6.83 2.67 -0.50
CA GLY A 70 -5.84 3.62 -1.00
C GLY A 70 -5.10 3.14 -2.24
N GLY A 71 -4.03 3.88 -2.58
CA GLY A 71 -3.21 3.60 -3.75
C GLY A 71 -3.90 3.91 -5.08
N ASN A 72 -3.34 3.39 -6.17
CA ASN A 72 -3.80 3.67 -7.53
C ASN A 72 -5.16 3.02 -7.87
N ASN A 73 -5.60 2.04 -7.08
CA ASN A 73 -6.85 1.32 -7.32
C ASN A 73 -7.64 1.20 -6.02
N LEU A 74 -8.39 2.24 -5.70
CA LEU A 74 -9.08 2.42 -4.43
C LEU A 74 -9.93 1.23 -4.00
N PHE A 75 -10.71 0.62 -4.92
CA PHE A 75 -11.62 -0.49 -4.60
C PHE A 75 -10.97 -1.87 -4.67
N LYS A 76 -9.67 -1.94 -4.90
CA LYS A 76 -8.90 -3.18 -4.99
C LYS A 76 -7.66 -3.17 -4.10
N ASN A 77 -7.63 -2.26 -3.13
CA ASN A 77 -6.50 -2.09 -2.22
C ASN A 77 -7.01 -1.60 -0.85
N PHE A 78 -7.16 -2.55 0.06
CA PHE A 78 -7.75 -2.36 1.38
C PHE A 78 -6.68 -2.43 2.46
N TYR A 79 -6.88 -1.64 3.51
CA TYR A 79 -6.04 -1.57 4.69
C TYR A 79 -6.89 -1.82 5.93
N LEU A 80 -6.46 -2.72 6.81
CA LEU A 80 -7.17 -3.03 8.04
C LEU A 80 -6.20 -3.39 9.16
N GLY A 81 -6.51 -2.97 10.37
CA GLY A 81 -5.70 -3.30 11.54
C GLY A 81 -5.92 -2.39 12.73
N PRO A 82 -5.29 -2.72 13.86
CA PRO A 82 -5.30 -1.86 15.03
C PRO A 82 -4.68 -0.49 14.73
N ASN A 83 -5.18 0.51 15.41
CA ASN A 83 -4.60 1.84 15.38
C ASN A 83 -4.51 2.45 16.78
N ILE A 84 -3.60 3.40 16.92
CA ILE A 84 -3.49 4.26 18.09
C ILE A 84 -3.67 5.70 17.63
N LYS A 85 -4.65 6.40 18.19
CA LYS A 85 -4.82 7.83 18.00
C LYS A 85 -3.97 8.57 19.04
N LEU A 86 -3.20 9.53 18.59
CA LEU A 86 -2.29 10.36 19.38
C LEU A 86 -2.67 11.85 19.21
N PHE A 87 -2.63 12.59 20.31
CA PHE A 87 -2.86 14.05 20.30
C PHE A 87 -4.19 14.46 19.64
N ASP A 88 -5.21 13.62 19.73
CA ASP A 88 -6.56 13.81 19.14
C ASP A 88 -6.61 13.96 17.61
N VAL A 89 -5.50 13.84 16.89
CA VAL A 89 -5.45 14.11 15.45
C VAL A 89 -4.65 13.09 14.65
N LEU A 90 -3.61 12.49 15.21
CA LEU A 90 -2.69 11.59 14.51
C LEU A 90 -3.03 10.13 14.83
N HIS A 91 -3.23 9.31 13.81
CA HIS A 91 -3.42 7.88 13.94
C HIS A 91 -2.21 7.14 13.41
N VAL A 92 -1.65 6.25 14.22
CA VAL A 92 -0.64 5.28 13.79
C VAL A 92 -1.35 3.95 13.59
N ASN A 93 -1.33 3.45 12.37
CA ASN A 93 -2.03 2.24 11.94
C ASN A 93 -1.00 1.16 11.60
N VAL A 94 -1.25 -0.07 12.03
CA VAL A 94 -0.46 -1.23 11.61
C VAL A 94 -1.40 -2.38 11.28
N GLY A 95 -1.03 -3.25 10.35
CA GLY A 95 -1.90 -4.37 10.04
C GLY A 95 -1.69 -5.00 8.68
N ALA A 96 -2.79 -5.45 8.08
CA ALA A 96 -2.80 -6.12 6.79
C ALA A 96 -3.31 -5.18 5.69
N ASN A 97 -2.58 -5.16 4.58
CA ASN A 97 -3.02 -4.64 3.30
C ASN A 97 -3.47 -5.82 2.43
N VAL A 98 -4.68 -5.77 1.93
CA VAL A 98 -5.25 -6.76 1.02
C VAL A 98 -5.49 -6.09 -0.33
N ALA A 99 -4.73 -6.49 -1.35
CA ALA A 99 -4.80 -5.82 -2.64
C ALA A 99 -4.73 -6.79 -3.83
N GLU A 100 -5.34 -6.37 -4.95
CA GLU A 100 -5.22 -7.05 -6.24
C GLU A 100 -3.96 -6.55 -6.96
N TYR A 101 -3.09 -7.48 -7.31
CA TYR A 101 -1.85 -7.22 -8.03
C TYR A 101 -1.82 -7.92 -9.38
N THR A 102 -1.02 -7.37 -10.31
CA THR A 102 -0.68 -8.05 -11.54
C THR A 102 0.43 -9.05 -11.25
N ALA A 103 0.23 -10.31 -11.62
CA ALA A 103 1.22 -11.38 -11.55
C ALA A 103 1.47 -11.96 -12.96
N LEU A 104 2.59 -12.64 -13.16
CA LEU A 104 2.78 -13.45 -14.35
C LEU A 104 1.82 -14.65 -14.30
N LYS A 105 1.27 -15.02 -15.44
CA LYS A 105 0.45 -16.23 -15.56
C LYS A 105 1.31 -17.48 -15.30
N ASP A 106 0.67 -18.53 -14.78
CA ASP A 106 1.33 -19.80 -14.51
C ASP A 106 2.16 -20.29 -15.70
N GLY A 107 3.40 -20.73 -15.42
CA GLY A 107 4.37 -21.18 -16.41
C GLY A 107 5.27 -20.08 -16.96
N PHE A 108 5.11 -18.83 -16.54
CA PHE A 108 5.98 -17.72 -16.93
C PHE A 108 6.70 -17.12 -15.72
N ASN A 109 8.00 -16.82 -15.90
CA ASN A 109 8.84 -16.24 -14.86
C ASN A 109 9.60 -15.03 -15.40
N VAL A 110 10.05 -14.17 -14.49
CA VAL A 110 11.02 -13.12 -14.82
C VAL A 110 12.30 -13.79 -15.34
N GLY A 111 12.79 -13.35 -16.51
CA GLY A 111 13.91 -13.94 -17.20
C GLY A 111 13.54 -14.88 -18.37
N ASP A 112 12.27 -15.27 -18.48
CA ASP A 112 11.82 -16.10 -19.60
C ASP A 112 11.89 -15.32 -20.92
N VAL A 113 12.33 -16.02 -21.97
CA VAL A 113 12.46 -15.45 -23.32
C VAL A 113 11.10 -15.40 -23.99
N LEU A 114 10.74 -14.22 -24.48
CA LEU A 114 9.55 -14.02 -25.32
C LEU A 114 9.93 -13.42 -26.68
N GLN A 115 9.14 -13.75 -27.70
CA GLN A 115 9.33 -13.15 -29.02
C GLN A 115 8.88 -11.67 -29.00
N PRO A 116 9.56 -10.80 -29.75
CA PRO A 116 9.14 -9.40 -29.89
C PRO A 116 7.71 -9.29 -30.39
N GLY A 117 6.92 -8.39 -29.76
CA GLY A 117 5.53 -8.14 -30.12
C GLY A 117 4.50 -9.06 -29.44
N ILE A 118 4.94 -10.04 -28.65
CA ILE A 118 4.04 -10.85 -27.82
C ILE A 118 3.73 -10.08 -26.53
N THR A 119 2.46 -9.99 -26.17
CA THR A 119 2.02 -9.43 -24.88
C THR A 119 2.46 -10.36 -23.74
N ILE A 120 3.06 -9.79 -22.70
CA ILE A 120 3.44 -10.54 -21.50
C ILE A 120 2.20 -11.18 -20.88
N PRO A 121 2.15 -12.51 -20.71
CA PRO A 121 0.99 -13.18 -20.10
C PRO A 121 0.92 -12.84 -18.61
N THR A 122 -0.13 -12.10 -18.22
CA THR A 122 -0.36 -11.71 -16.84
C THR A 122 -1.72 -12.16 -16.36
N THR A 123 -1.86 -12.29 -15.05
CA THR A 123 -3.11 -12.55 -14.33
C THR A 123 -3.27 -11.54 -13.19
N LYS A 124 -4.45 -11.53 -12.56
CA LYS A 124 -4.72 -10.74 -11.36
C LYS A 124 -4.81 -11.67 -10.16
N GLU A 125 -4.10 -11.31 -9.10
CA GLU A 125 -4.06 -12.07 -7.86
C GLU A 125 -4.27 -11.16 -6.66
N TRP A 126 -5.00 -11.64 -5.67
CA TRP A 126 -5.12 -10.99 -4.38
C TRP A 126 -3.98 -11.41 -3.47
N LYS A 127 -3.32 -10.43 -2.85
CA LYS A 127 -2.24 -10.67 -1.89
C LYS A 127 -2.49 -9.93 -0.59
N VAL A 128 -2.00 -10.53 0.49
CA VAL A 128 -2.01 -9.95 1.82
C VAL A 128 -0.59 -9.57 2.20
N ASN A 129 -0.39 -8.31 2.57
CA ASN A 129 0.91 -7.75 2.94
C ASN A 129 0.81 -7.05 4.29
N ALA A 130 1.91 -6.90 4.99
CA ALA A 130 1.97 -6.05 6.17
C ALA A 130 2.09 -4.58 5.76
N TYR A 131 1.52 -3.69 6.57
CA TYR A 131 1.67 -2.26 6.41
C TYR A 131 1.82 -1.52 7.73
N ILE A 132 2.39 -0.33 7.66
CA ILE A 132 2.32 0.71 8.67
C ILE A 132 1.80 1.98 8.01
N GLY A 133 0.92 2.71 8.70
CA GLY A 133 0.32 3.93 8.17
C GLY A 133 0.24 5.04 9.20
N PHE A 134 0.20 6.26 8.69
CA PHE A 134 -0.01 7.48 9.45
C PHE A 134 -1.18 8.22 8.82
N THR A 135 -2.27 8.39 9.57
CA THR A 135 -3.46 9.10 9.09
C THR A 135 -3.85 10.20 10.07
N PHE A 136 -4.57 11.19 9.57
CA PHE A 136 -4.99 12.36 10.33
C PHE A 136 -6.51 12.50 10.26
N ASP A 137 -7.11 13.02 11.31
CA ASP A 137 -8.51 13.38 11.29
C ASP A 137 -8.76 14.53 10.30
N LEU A 138 -9.83 14.39 9.52
CA LEU A 138 -10.21 15.42 8.53
C LEU A 138 -10.62 16.73 9.19
N ASP A 139 -11.04 16.70 10.44
CA ASP A 139 -11.41 17.89 11.23
C ASP A 139 -10.23 18.82 11.47
N LEU A 140 -8.98 18.32 11.37
CA LEU A 140 -7.77 19.15 11.49
C LEU A 140 -7.79 20.31 10.48
N ILE A 141 -8.27 20.08 9.26
CA ILE A 141 -8.36 21.09 8.20
C ILE A 141 -9.34 22.20 8.62
N SER A 142 -10.44 21.83 9.29
CA SER A 142 -11.41 22.80 9.81
C SER A 142 -10.89 23.64 10.99
N MET A 143 -9.96 23.09 11.76
CA MET A 143 -9.33 23.79 12.89
C MET A 143 -8.31 24.84 12.44
N ILE A 144 -7.55 24.54 11.35
CA ILE A 144 -6.55 25.47 10.80
C ILE A 144 -7.21 26.63 10.04
N GLY A 145 -8.36 26.40 9.42
CA GLY A 145 -9.10 27.42 8.64
C GLY A 145 -9.91 28.42 9.47
N LYS A 146 -9.96 28.27 10.81
CA LYS A 146 -10.70 29.16 11.73
C LYS A 146 -9.82 30.16 12.48
N ARG A 147 -8.58 30.36 12.06
CA ARG A 147 -7.70 31.40 12.61
C ARG A 147 -7.61 32.61 11.71
#